data_34a19a7d7b6f665833802791c4fe44c4
#
_entry.id   34a19a7d7b6f665833802791c4fe44c4
#
_cell.length_a   1.000
_cell.length_b   1.000
_cell.length_c   1.000
_cell.angle_alpha   90.00
_cell.angle_beta   90.00
_cell.angle_gamma   90.00
#
_symmetry.space_group_name_H-M   'P 1'
#
loop_
_entity.id
_entity.type
_entity.pdbx_description
1 polymer ?
#
loop_
_entity_poly.entity_id
_entity_poly.type
_entity_poly.pdbx_seq_one_letter_code
_entity_poly.pdbx_strand_id
1 'polypeptide(L)'
;MNGLFARANMVILFEPDDIDQVYRSLEANPLRPGFDTMVYFREVLKKDTFDGVYGLTTAQGPKWRDFRTKVNPALLKLKLVRVYTSALEEIAQDFVERLKRIKEDKTYMTNKFDYELTKWSLESVALVGLGARLGCLTDELTPEHPASKLMKCAKDMMLLSFKLEFFPNPWKYFATPTFKKLMNTLDTQWNVSTLYIEMARKRIAERGHDVPEEDKSIIEKLLAIDERVAIMMANEMLLAGIDTVAFTVTSLLYHLAINPEKQEKLRQEIRSDDLHKRYLRACLKETQRIWHVIPSNLRRSDRDHVVRGYHIPPGVDVIAPNEYLSNLEKYYPRPKEFIPERWLADKTDPLYYGNAHPMVTLPFGFGIRSCIGRRIAELEIEILMKKLIDEFKVTWEGPPIKLVNKLMNSFEKPYNFRFETAK
;
A
#
# COMPACT_ATOMS: atom_id res chain seq x y z
N MET A 1 -11.78 -9.66 24.63
CA MET A 1 -13.10 -9.41 24.02
C MET A 1 -13.56 -10.68 23.34
N ASN A 2 -14.64 -11.27 23.81
CA ASN A 2 -15.22 -12.43 23.16
C ASN A 2 -15.77 -12.03 21.78
N GLY A 3 -15.47 -12.82 20.75
CA GLY A 3 -15.83 -12.52 19.39
C GLY A 3 -17.33 -12.32 19.19
N LEU A 4 -17.74 -11.10 18.90
CA LEU A 4 -19.11 -10.81 18.54
C LEU A 4 -19.39 -11.43 17.16
N PHE A 5 -20.46 -12.19 17.01
CA PHE A 5 -20.88 -12.82 15.74
C PHE A 5 -19.88 -13.78 15.10
N ALA A 6 -19.44 -14.81 15.80
CA ALA A 6 -18.56 -15.88 15.30
C ALA A 6 -17.17 -15.43 14.81
N ARG A 7 -16.66 -14.30 15.28
CA ARG A 7 -15.27 -13.90 15.08
C ARG A 7 -14.35 -14.58 16.11
N ALA A 8 -13.08 -14.76 15.72
CA ALA A 8 -12.07 -15.21 16.66
C ALA A 8 -11.93 -14.24 17.84
N ASN A 9 -11.56 -14.75 19.00
CA ASN A 9 -11.15 -13.92 20.12
C ASN A 9 -9.93 -13.09 19.72
N MET A 10 -9.83 -11.86 20.25
CA MET A 10 -8.74 -10.95 19.93
C MET A 10 -7.99 -10.55 21.19
N VAL A 11 -6.66 -10.55 21.08
CA VAL A 11 -5.74 -10.04 22.11
C VAL A 11 -4.92 -8.92 21.48
N ILE A 12 -4.84 -7.77 22.14
CA ILE A 12 -4.01 -6.64 21.72
C ILE A 12 -2.81 -6.59 22.67
N LEU A 13 -1.59 -6.64 22.09
CA LEU A 13 -0.34 -6.55 22.83
C LEU A 13 0.23 -5.13 22.71
N PHE A 14 0.50 -4.49 23.84
CA PHE A 14 1.01 -3.13 23.90
C PHE A 14 2.51 -3.04 24.21
N GLU A 15 3.11 -4.12 24.70
CA GLU A 15 4.54 -4.13 24.95
C GLU A 15 5.29 -4.77 23.75
N PRO A 16 6.31 -4.09 23.22
CA PRO A 16 7.03 -4.56 22.03
C PRO A 16 7.71 -5.92 22.18
N ASP A 17 8.22 -6.25 23.37
CA ASP A 17 8.83 -7.55 23.66
C ASP A 17 7.80 -8.69 23.58
N ASP A 18 6.58 -8.45 24.07
CA ASP A 18 5.48 -9.41 23.98
C ASP A 18 5.06 -9.65 22.52
N ILE A 19 5.03 -8.56 21.72
CA ILE A 19 4.76 -8.63 20.29
C ILE A 19 5.87 -9.42 19.59
N ASP A 20 7.12 -9.14 19.88
CA ASP A 20 8.29 -9.83 19.30
C ASP A 20 8.25 -11.33 19.61
N GLN A 21 8.02 -11.69 20.88
CA GLN A 21 7.89 -13.08 21.33
C GLN A 21 6.85 -13.84 20.48
N VAL A 22 5.63 -13.30 20.39
CA VAL A 22 4.53 -13.98 19.71
C VAL A 22 4.76 -13.99 18.19
N TYR A 23 5.13 -12.85 17.60
CA TYR A 23 5.24 -12.76 16.13
C TYR A 23 6.39 -13.62 15.58
N ARG A 24 7.53 -13.67 16.26
CA ARG A 24 8.63 -14.56 15.82
C ARG A 24 8.28 -16.04 15.91
N SER A 25 7.52 -16.43 16.92
CA SER A 25 7.10 -17.83 17.06
C SER A 25 6.16 -18.30 15.95
N LEU A 26 5.46 -17.36 15.29
CA LEU A 26 4.49 -17.61 14.21
C LEU A 26 5.09 -17.49 12.79
N GLU A 27 6.38 -17.16 12.66
CA GLU A 27 7.01 -16.90 11.33
C GLU A 27 7.09 -18.13 10.42
N ALA A 28 7.02 -19.35 10.96
CA ALA A 28 7.06 -20.56 10.11
C ALA A 28 5.84 -20.64 9.18
N ASN A 29 4.63 -20.37 9.68
CA ASN A 29 3.37 -20.37 8.91
C ASN A 29 2.44 -19.25 9.41
N PRO A 30 2.76 -17.98 9.15
CA PRO A 30 2.02 -16.87 9.73
C PRO A 30 0.61 -16.80 9.16
N LEU A 31 -0.39 -17.02 9.99
CA LEU A 31 -1.79 -16.86 9.65
C LEU A 31 -2.19 -15.40 9.78
N ARG A 32 -2.80 -14.85 8.73
CA ARG A 32 -3.36 -13.50 8.71
C ARG A 32 -4.77 -13.56 8.12
N PRO A 33 -5.76 -13.96 8.92
CA PRO A 33 -7.15 -14.03 8.47
C PRO A 33 -7.69 -12.66 8.12
N GLY A 34 -8.71 -12.66 7.30
CA GLY A 34 -9.42 -11.48 6.82
C GLY A 34 -9.82 -11.68 5.35
N PHE A 35 -10.71 -10.83 4.88
CA PHE A 35 -11.26 -10.91 3.54
C PHE A 35 -11.98 -12.24 3.24
N ASP A 36 -12.78 -12.75 4.20
CA ASP A 36 -13.58 -13.97 4.03
C ASP A 36 -14.44 -13.92 2.76
N THR A 37 -14.93 -12.74 2.38
CA THR A 37 -15.70 -12.52 1.15
C THR A 37 -14.87 -12.74 -0.12
N MET A 38 -13.59 -12.36 -0.12
CA MET A 38 -12.67 -12.64 -1.23
C MET A 38 -12.26 -14.10 -1.26
N VAL A 39 -12.08 -14.74 -0.10
CA VAL A 39 -11.88 -16.19 -0.01
C VAL A 39 -13.06 -16.90 -0.66
N TYR A 40 -14.29 -16.54 -0.30
CA TYR A 40 -15.51 -17.11 -0.89
C TYR A 40 -15.56 -16.90 -2.41
N PHE A 41 -15.23 -15.71 -2.90
CA PHE A 41 -15.17 -15.42 -4.34
C PHE A 41 -14.21 -16.37 -5.06
N ARG A 42 -13.00 -16.54 -4.51
CA ARG A 42 -11.92 -17.32 -5.15
C ARG A 42 -12.09 -18.83 -4.99
N GLU A 43 -12.48 -19.30 -3.80
CA GLU A 43 -12.48 -20.73 -3.47
C GLU A 43 -13.85 -21.40 -3.68
N VAL A 44 -14.94 -20.62 -3.82
CA VAL A 44 -16.30 -21.12 -3.99
C VAL A 44 -16.89 -20.67 -5.32
N LEU A 45 -17.06 -19.37 -5.57
CA LEU A 45 -17.74 -18.86 -6.75
C LEU A 45 -16.94 -19.05 -8.05
N LYS A 46 -15.65 -18.88 -7.99
CA LYS A 46 -14.73 -18.95 -9.15
C LYS A 46 -13.69 -20.07 -8.98
N LYS A 47 -14.03 -21.15 -8.29
CA LYS A 47 -13.13 -22.24 -7.95
C LYS A 47 -12.36 -22.75 -9.17
N ASP A 48 -13.05 -22.99 -10.28
CA ASP A 48 -12.46 -23.54 -11.51
C ASP A 48 -11.54 -22.51 -12.20
N THR A 49 -11.86 -21.23 -12.09
CA THR A 49 -11.03 -20.14 -12.64
C THR A 49 -9.69 -20.03 -11.91
N PHE A 50 -9.72 -20.09 -10.59
CA PHE A 50 -8.52 -19.93 -9.77
C PHE A 50 -7.72 -21.22 -9.62
N ASP A 51 -8.38 -22.38 -9.64
CA ASP A 51 -7.79 -23.73 -9.64
C ASP A 51 -6.54 -23.85 -8.74
N GLY A 52 -6.69 -23.54 -7.47
CA GLY A 52 -5.60 -23.60 -6.47
C GLY A 52 -4.68 -22.37 -6.39
N VAL A 53 -4.84 -21.36 -7.25
CA VAL A 53 -4.09 -20.10 -7.19
C VAL A 53 -4.88 -19.06 -6.41
N TYR A 54 -4.61 -18.94 -5.10
CA TYR A 54 -5.42 -18.09 -4.22
C TYR A 54 -4.80 -16.73 -3.87
N GLY A 55 -3.54 -16.50 -4.24
CA GLY A 55 -2.83 -15.23 -4.04
C GLY A 55 -2.31 -15.00 -2.62
N LEU A 56 -1.73 -13.82 -2.39
CA LEU A 56 -1.08 -13.46 -1.12
C LEU A 56 -2.07 -12.92 -0.08
N THR A 57 -3.20 -12.38 -0.51
CA THR A 57 -4.17 -11.72 0.36
C THR A 57 -5.04 -12.74 1.10
N THR A 58 -5.53 -13.77 0.39
CA THR A 58 -6.49 -14.74 0.91
C THR A 58 -5.87 -16.06 1.38
N ALA A 59 -4.79 -16.52 0.72
CA ALA A 59 -4.14 -17.77 1.10
C ALA A 59 -3.55 -17.73 2.52
N GLN A 60 -3.61 -18.86 3.23
CA GLN A 60 -3.11 -19.00 4.58
C GLN A 60 -2.16 -20.20 4.71
N GLY A 61 -1.29 -20.16 5.74
CA GLY A 61 -0.42 -21.28 6.09
C GLY A 61 0.45 -21.77 4.93
N PRO A 62 0.58 -23.09 4.72
CA PRO A 62 1.43 -23.68 3.66
C PRO A 62 1.08 -23.22 2.24
N LYS A 63 -0.22 -23.07 1.91
CA LYS A 63 -0.68 -22.56 0.59
C LYS A 63 -0.16 -21.15 0.33
N TRP A 64 -0.21 -20.29 1.34
CA TRP A 64 0.34 -18.95 1.23
C TRP A 64 1.85 -18.97 1.04
N ARG A 65 2.55 -19.79 1.83
CA ARG A 65 4.01 -19.88 1.78
C ARG A 65 4.48 -20.35 0.41
N ASP A 66 3.83 -21.37 -0.15
CA ASP A 66 4.13 -21.88 -1.50
C ASP A 66 3.96 -20.78 -2.54
N PHE A 67 2.80 -20.13 -2.57
CA PHE A 67 2.54 -19.03 -3.50
C PHE A 67 3.55 -17.87 -3.32
N ARG A 68 3.81 -17.45 -2.07
CA ARG A 68 4.77 -16.40 -1.75
C ARG A 68 6.17 -16.73 -2.25
N THR A 69 6.62 -17.99 -2.07
CA THR A 69 7.94 -18.45 -2.52
C THR A 69 8.05 -18.39 -4.04
N LYS A 70 7.02 -18.77 -4.77
CA LYS A 70 6.97 -18.70 -6.23
C LYS A 70 7.09 -17.29 -6.78
N VAL A 71 6.42 -16.30 -6.17
CA VAL A 71 6.37 -14.92 -6.69
C VAL A 71 7.48 -14.02 -6.17
N ASN A 72 8.13 -14.34 -5.04
CA ASN A 72 9.21 -13.54 -4.45
C ASN A 72 10.33 -13.18 -5.44
N PRO A 73 10.87 -14.12 -6.27
CA PRO A 73 11.95 -13.81 -7.20
C PRO A 73 11.58 -12.74 -8.22
N ALA A 74 10.29 -12.63 -8.59
CA ALA A 74 9.80 -11.64 -9.55
C ALA A 74 9.61 -10.23 -8.94
N LEU A 75 9.52 -10.10 -7.61
CA LEU A 75 9.12 -8.85 -6.95
C LEU A 75 10.17 -8.27 -6.00
N LEU A 76 11.03 -9.11 -5.41
CA LEU A 76 11.93 -8.66 -4.34
C LEU A 76 13.36 -8.30 -4.80
N LYS A 77 13.75 -8.58 -6.05
CA LYS A 77 15.11 -8.25 -6.53
C LYS A 77 15.26 -6.74 -6.77
N LEU A 78 16.31 -6.13 -6.19
CA LEU A 78 16.60 -4.68 -6.33
C LEU A 78 16.79 -4.25 -7.80
N LYS A 79 17.42 -5.10 -8.62
CA LYS A 79 17.61 -4.81 -10.05
C LYS A 79 16.30 -4.62 -10.80
N LEU A 80 15.25 -5.38 -10.41
CA LEU A 80 13.93 -5.30 -11.04
C LEU A 80 13.23 -3.97 -10.83
N VAL A 81 13.42 -3.36 -9.66
CA VAL A 81 12.86 -2.04 -9.36
C VAL A 81 13.43 -0.99 -10.30
N ARG A 82 14.69 -1.10 -10.68
CA ARG A 82 15.37 -0.18 -11.60
C ARG A 82 14.84 -0.23 -13.04
N VAL A 83 14.32 -1.38 -13.48
CA VAL A 83 13.71 -1.51 -14.83
C VAL A 83 12.53 -0.55 -15.01
N TYR A 84 11.83 -0.21 -13.92
CA TYR A 84 10.68 0.69 -13.96
C TYR A 84 11.01 2.16 -13.74
N THR A 85 12.25 2.52 -13.37
CA THR A 85 12.60 3.88 -12.95
C THR A 85 12.25 4.91 -14.03
N SER A 86 12.72 4.73 -15.27
CA SER A 86 12.46 5.67 -16.37
C SER A 86 10.97 5.84 -16.67
N ALA A 87 10.24 4.74 -16.78
CA ALA A 87 8.81 4.79 -17.08
C ALA A 87 7.98 5.38 -15.92
N LEU A 88 8.38 5.16 -14.67
CA LEU A 88 7.76 5.82 -13.50
C LEU A 88 8.10 7.31 -13.43
N GLU A 89 9.31 7.70 -13.86
CA GLU A 89 9.69 9.12 -14.00
C GLU A 89 8.84 9.84 -15.04
N GLU A 90 8.55 9.19 -16.18
CA GLU A 90 7.62 9.71 -17.18
C GLU A 90 6.21 9.89 -16.62
N ILE A 91 5.67 8.87 -15.91
CA ILE A 91 4.34 8.97 -15.29
C ILE A 91 4.30 10.10 -14.26
N ALA A 92 5.35 10.26 -13.45
CA ALA A 92 5.42 11.34 -12.48
C ALA A 92 5.52 12.72 -13.16
N GLN A 93 6.23 12.82 -14.28
CA GLN A 93 6.29 14.04 -15.09
C GLN A 93 4.93 14.38 -15.69
N ASP A 94 4.24 13.40 -16.30
CA ASP A 94 2.89 13.57 -16.84
C ASP A 94 1.92 14.06 -15.77
N PHE A 95 2.05 13.55 -14.54
CA PHE A 95 1.24 13.98 -13.41
C PHE A 95 1.52 15.44 -13.01
N VAL A 96 2.79 15.84 -12.95
CA VAL A 96 3.18 17.24 -12.66
C VAL A 96 2.63 18.17 -13.74
N GLU A 97 2.79 17.83 -15.01
CA GLU A 97 2.24 18.64 -16.12
C GLU A 97 0.71 18.72 -16.07
N ARG A 98 0.07 17.62 -15.68
CA ARG A 98 -1.37 17.61 -15.47
C ARG A 98 -1.78 18.54 -14.33
N LEU A 99 -1.09 18.52 -13.21
CA LEU A 99 -1.36 19.45 -12.09
C LEU A 99 -1.20 20.91 -12.53
N LYS A 100 -0.20 21.23 -13.35
CA LYS A 100 -0.03 22.58 -13.91
C LYS A 100 -1.24 23.03 -14.73
N ARG A 101 -1.84 22.12 -15.51
CA ARG A 101 -3.00 22.44 -16.37
C ARG A 101 -4.29 22.63 -15.58
N ILE A 102 -4.52 21.79 -14.56
CA ILE A 102 -5.81 21.73 -13.86
C ILE A 102 -5.88 22.56 -12.58
N LYS A 103 -4.81 23.26 -12.21
CA LYS A 103 -4.82 24.15 -11.04
C LYS A 103 -5.93 25.20 -11.16
N GLU A 104 -6.84 25.22 -10.18
CA GLU A 104 -7.83 26.29 -10.01
C GLU A 104 -7.12 27.57 -9.57
N ASP A 105 -7.51 28.72 -10.12
CA ASP A 105 -6.88 30.04 -9.83
C ASP A 105 -5.35 30.02 -9.89
N LYS A 106 -4.79 29.16 -10.75
CA LYS A 106 -3.35 28.94 -10.93
C LYS A 106 -2.61 28.35 -9.71
N THR A 107 -3.25 28.15 -8.57
CA THR A 107 -2.58 27.70 -7.34
C THR A 107 -3.36 26.65 -6.54
N TYR A 108 -4.67 26.60 -6.64
CA TYR A 108 -5.53 25.86 -5.71
C TYR A 108 -6.00 24.51 -6.26
N MET A 109 -6.01 23.47 -5.42
CA MET A 109 -6.39 22.09 -5.80
C MET A 109 -7.36 21.45 -4.81
N THR A 110 -8.30 22.21 -4.27
CA THR A 110 -9.35 21.67 -3.40
C THR A 110 -10.23 20.67 -4.14
N ASN A 111 -10.64 19.61 -3.46
CA ASN A 111 -11.63 18.61 -3.90
C ASN A 111 -11.25 17.73 -5.12
N LYS A 112 -10.15 18.00 -5.81
CA LYS A 112 -9.73 17.20 -6.98
C LYS A 112 -8.44 16.43 -6.77
N PHE A 113 -7.58 16.89 -5.85
CA PHE A 113 -6.23 16.35 -5.68
C PHE A 113 -6.22 14.85 -5.36
N ASP A 114 -7.12 14.38 -4.51
CA ASP A 114 -7.22 12.95 -4.18
C ASP A 114 -7.58 12.08 -5.39
N TYR A 115 -8.47 12.57 -6.26
CA TYR A 115 -8.84 11.87 -7.47
C TYR A 115 -7.69 11.83 -8.48
N GLU A 116 -7.00 12.95 -8.65
CA GLU A 116 -5.84 13.02 -9.53
C GLU A 116 -4.68 12.15 -9.01
N LEU A 117 -4.45 12.15 -7.70
CA LEU A 117 -3.44 11.29 -7.10
C LEU A 117 -3.79 9.80 -7.23
N THR A 118 -5.08 9.45 -7.15
CA THR A 118 -5.55 8.09 -7.42
C THR A 118 -5.29 7.67 -8.87
N LYS A 119 -5.46 8.59 -9.84
CA LYS A 119 -5.11 8.34 -11.25
C LYS A 119 -3.63 8.05 -11.43
N TRP A 120 -2.76 8.87 -10.81
CA TRP A 120 -1.32 8.66 -10.85
C TRP A 120 -0.92 7.33 -10.24
N SER A 121 -1.43 7.01 -9.05
CA SER A 121 -1.12 5.76 -8.36
C SER A 121 -1.59 4.54 -9.16
N LEU A 122 -2.79 4.60 -9.75
CA LEU A 122 -3.27 3.55 -10.64
C LEU A 122 -2.39 3.39 -11.88
N GLU A 123 -1.98 4.50 -12.53
CA GLU A 123 -1.12 4.46 -13.71
C GLU A 123 0.22 3.79 -13.39
N SER A 124 0.82 4.14 -12.24
CA SER A 124 2.10 3.60 -11.77
C SER A 124 1.99 2.10 -11.47
N VAL A 125 1.00 1.70 -10.66
CA VAL A 125 0.84 0.28 -10.30
C VAL A 125 0.42 -0.58 -11.49
N ALA A 126 -0.34 -0.03 -12.45
CA ALA A 126 -0.73 -0.75 -13.65
C ALA A 126 0.46 -0.98 -14.58
N LEU A 127 1.36 -0.02 -14.72
CA LEU A 127 2.60 -0.21 -15.46
C LEU A 127 3.38 -1.42 -14.92
N VAL A 128 3.48 -1.54 -13.61
CA VAL A 128 4.22 -2.63 -12.95
C VAL A 128 3.43 -3.94 -12.97
N GLY A 129 2.15 -3.89 -12.61
CA GLY A 129 1.30 -5.06 -12.38
C GLY A 129 0.58 -5.59 -13.64
N LEU A 130 0.34 -4.75 -14.64
CA LEU A 130 -0.28 -5.13 -15.92
C LEU A 130 0.69 -5.02 -17.11
N GLY A 131 1.90 -4.48 -16.87
CA GLY A 131 2.86 -4.22 -17.94
C GLY A 131 2.38 -3.20 -18.96
N ALA A 132 1.46 -2.30 -18.60
CA ALA A 132 0.86 -1.34 -19.50
C ALA A 132 0.50 -0.03 -18.81
N ARG A 133 0.65 1.07 -19.55
CA ARG A 133 0.05 2.35 -19.20
C ARG A 133 -1.45 2.31 -19.53
N LEU A 134 -2.29 2.79 -18.61
CA LEU A 134 -3.75 2.83 -18.78
C LEU A 134 -4.25 4.15 -19.37
N GLY A 135 -3.40 5.18 -19.43
CA GLY A 135 -3.80 6.52 -19.85
C GLY A 135 -4.67 7.25 -18.82
N CYS A 136 -4.47 6.97 -17.54
CA CYS A 136 -5.25 7.58 -16.46
C CYS A 136 -5.12 9.09 -16.37
N LEU A 137 -4.01 9.64 -16.84
CA LEU A 137 -3.66 11.07 -16.72
C LEU A 137 -4.18 11.90 -17.90
N THR A 138 -5.02 11.34 -18.75
CA THR A 138 -5.72 12.08 -19.81
C THR A 138 -6.84 12.96 -19.24
N ASP A 139 -7.29 13.94 -20.02
CA ASP A 139 -8.27 14.92 -19.54
C ASP A 139 -9.68 14.34 -19.39
N GLU A 140 -10.06 13.39 -20.23
CA GLU A 140 -11.38 12.76 -20.18
C GLU A 140 -11.29 11.25 -20.02
N LEU A 141 -11.69 10.77 -18.82
CA LEU A 141 -11.92 9.35 -18.56
C LEU A 141 -13.44 9.08 -18.56
N THR A 142 -13.92 8.40 -19.59
CA THR A 142 -15.32 7.94 -19.60
C THR A 142 -15.57 6.88 -18.52
N PRO A 143 -16.80 6.66 -18.07
CA PRO A 143 -17.13 5.59 -17.12
C PRO A 143 -16.76 4.19 -17.63
N GLU A 144 -16.77 3.97 -18.93
CA GLU A 144 -16.46 2.70 -19.60
C GLU A 144 -14.97 2.44 -19.71
N HIS A 145 -14.15 3.47 -19.57
CA HIS A 145 -12.70 3.36 -19.65
C HIS A 145 -12.17 2.38 -18.58
N PRO A 146 -11.23 1.47 -18.92
CA PRO A 146 -10.69 0.50 -17.96
C PRO A 146 -10.14 1.13 -16.68
N ALA A 147 -9.46 2.26 -16.77
CA ALA A 147 -8.96 3.00 -15.61
C ALA A 147 -10.10 3.45 -14.68
N SER A 148 -11.21 3.99 -15.22
CA SER A 148 -12.38 4.38 -14.44
C SER A 148 -13.02 3.19 -13.72
N LYS A 149 -13.11 2.05 -14.40
CA LYS A 149 -13.59 0.79 -13.81
C LYS A 149 -12.69 0.33 -12.68
N LEU A 150 -11.37 0.32 -12.87
CA LEU A 150 -10.41 -0.10 -11.85
C LEU A 150 -10.38 0.83 -10.64
N MET A 151 -10.41 2.17 -10.82
CA MET A 151 -10.53 3.12 -9.70
C MET A 151 -11.81 2.90 -8.89
N LYS A 152 -12.93 2.67 -9.57
CA LYS A 152 -14.19 2.34 -8.91
C LYS A 152 -14.13 1.00 -8.18
N CYS A 153 -13.51 -0.02 -8.80
CA CYS A 153 -13.30 -1.32 -8.15
C CYS A 153 -12.47 -1.18 -6.88
N ALA A 154 -11.34 -0.48 -6.91
CA ALA A 154 -10.48 -0.28 -5.73
C ALA A 154 -11.28 0.35 -4.57
N LYS A 155 -11.97 1.46 -4.83
CA LYS A 155 -12.80 2.14 -3.84
C LYS A 155 -13.94 1.26 -3.30
N ASP A 156 -14.70 0.61 -4.19
CA ASP A 156 -15.83 -0.25 -3.81
C ASP A 156 -15.35 -1.46 -3.02
N MET A 157 -14.25 -2.11 -3.41
CA MET A 157 -13.69 -3.28 -2.71
C MET A 157 -13.34 -2.94 -1.26
N MET A 158 -12.59 -1.87 -1.02
CA MET A 158 -12.20 -1.47 0.33
C MET A 158 -13.41 -1.13 1.21
N LEU A 159 -14.37 -0.37 0.68
CA LEU A 159 -15.57 0.02 1.41
C LEU A 159 -16.50 -1.17 1.69
N LEU A 160 -16.75 -2.01 0.68
CA LEU A 160 -17.69 -3.12 0.80
C LEU A 160 -17.10 -4.25 1.66
N SER A 161 -15.79 -4.54 1.51
CA SER A 161 -15.10 -5.49 2.38
C SER A 161 -15.14 -5.02 3.84
N PHE A 162 -14.86 -3.74 4.10
CA PHE A 162 -14.96 -3.21 5.46
C PHE A 162 -16.36 -3.43 6.06
N LYS A 163 -17.43 -3.14 5.29
CA LYS A 163 -18.81 -3.36 5.74
C LYS A 163 -19.14 -4.83 5.99
N LEU A 164 -18.67 -5.74 5.11
CA LEU A 164 -19.00 -7.15 5.19
C LEU A 164 -18.16 -7.92 6.21
N GLU A 165 -16.92 -7.49 6.44
CA GLU A 165 -15.98 -8.16 7.34
C GLU A 165 -16.05 -7.65 8.79
N PHE A 166 -16.38 -6.36 9.00
CA PHE A 166 -16.29 -5.75 10.33
C PHE A 166 -17.65 -5.45 10.99
N PHE A 167 -18.73 -5.46 10.23
CA PHE A 167 -20.08 -5.25 10.77
C PHE A 167 -20.91 -6.52 10.68
N PRO A 168 -21.90 -6.70 11.57
CA PRO A 168 -22.83 -7.79 11.47
C PRO A 168 -23.51 -7.83 10.09
N ASN A 169 -23.32 -8.92 9.38
CA ASN A 169 -23.88 -9.07 8.03
C ASN A 169 -24.18 -10.55 7.76
N PRO A 170 -25.41 -10.89 7.32
CA PRO A 170 -25.83 -12.27 7.08
C PRO A 170 -25.39 -12.85 5.74
N TRP A 171 -24.38 -12.28 5.07
CA TRP A 171 -23.93 -12.71 3.74
C TRP A 171 -23.53 -14.20 3.66
N LYS A 172 -23.12 -14.78 4.79
CA LYS A 172 -22.79 -16.22 4.88
C LYS A 172 -24.02 -17.13 4.76
N TYR A 173 -25.21 -16.61 5.00
CA TYR A 173 -26.46 -17.34 4.96
C TYR A 173 -27.28 -17.06 3.69
N PHE A 174 -27.25 -15.82 3.20
CA PHE A 174 -27.89 -15.41 1.95
C PHE A 174 -27.16 -14.23 1.30
N ALA A 175 -27.23 -14.15 -0.03
CA ALA A 175 -26.54 -13.14 -0.81
C ALA A 175 -27.18 -11.75 -0.66
N THR A 176 -26.68 -10.93 0.26
CA THR A 176 -27.13 -9.55 0.48
C THR A 176 -26.79 -8.64 -0.71
N PRO A 177 -27.49 -7.50 -0.91
CA PRO A 177 -27.15 -6.56 -1.98
C PRO A 177 -25.70 -6.07 -1.91
N THR A 178 -25.18 -5.80 -0.71
CA THR A 178 -23.77 -5.41 -0.49
C THR A 178 -22.81 -6.51 -0.92
N PHE A 179 -23.12 -7.76 -0.60
CA PHE A 179 -22.31 -8.91 -1.00
C PHE A 179 -22.33 -9.09 -2.53
N LYS A 180 -23.51 -9.04 -3.17
CA LYS A 180 -23.63 -9.13 -4.64
C LYS A 180 -22.82 -8.03 -5.33
N LYS A 181 -22.90 -6.80 -4.80
CA LYS A 181 -22.11 -5.68 -5.33
C LYS A 181 -20.60 -5.96 -5.24
N LEU A 182 -20.12 -6.49 -4.10
CA LEU A 182 -18.71 -6.84 -3.96
C LEU A 182 -18.29 -7.94 -4.93
N MET A 183 -19.10 -9.00 -5.10
CA MET A 183 -18.80 -10.08 -6.06
C MET A 183 -18.69 -9.55 -7.49
N ASN A 184 -19.61 -8.68 -7.92
CA ASN A 184 -19.55 -8.03 -9.22
C ASN A 184 -18.31 -7.12 -9.39
N THR A 185 -17.91 -6.44 -8.32
CA THR A 185 -16.71 -5.59 -8.31
C THR A 185 -15.43 -6.43 -8.50
N LEU A 186 -15.32 -7.56 -7.79
CA LEU A 186 -14.22 -8.50 -7.91
C LEU A 186 -14.16 -9.12 -9.31
N ASP A 187 -15.30 -9.48 -9.87
CA ASP A 187 -15.40 -10.03 -11.23
C ASP A 187 -14.99 -8.99 -12.28
N THR A 188 -15.45 -7.76 -12.13
CA THR A 188 -15.04 -6.64 -13.03
C THR A 188 -13.53 -6.43 -13.00
N GLN A 189 -12.91 -6.38 -11.81
CA GLN A 189 -11.45 -6.23 -11.71
C GLN A 189 -10.73 -7.41 -12.35
N TRP A 190 -11.19 -8.63 -12.09
CA TRP A 190 -10.60 -9.85 -12.69
C TRP A 190 -10.61 -9.78 -14.21
N ASN A 191 -11.76 -9.45 -14.81
CA ASN A 191 -11.93 -9.41 -16.26
C ASN A 191 -11.03 -8.33 -16.90
N VAL A 192 -10.94 -7.14 -16.29
CA VAL A 192 -10.04 -6.08 -16.79
C VAL A 192 -8.59 -6.52 -16.68
N SER A 193 -8.17 -7.09 -15.56
CA SER A 193 -6.80 -7.56 -15.38
C SER A 193 -6.44 -8.67 -16.37
N THR A 194 -7.34 -9.64 -16.59
CA THR A 194 -7.15 -10.72 -17.56
C THR A 194 -6.91 -10.17 -18.97
N LEU A 195 -7.74 -9.21 -19.42
CA LEU A 195 -7.59 -8.57 -20.71
C LEU A 195 -6.18 -7.94 -20.88
N TYR A 196 -5.70 -7.20 -19.89
CA TYR A 196 -4.38 -6.57 -19.96
C TYR A 196 -3.23 -7.56 -19.92
N ILE A 197 -3.36 -8.65 -19.16
CA ILE A 197 -2.36 -9.72 -19.12
C ILE A 197 -2.30 -10.45 -20.49
N GLU A 198 -3.42 -10.72 -21.11
CA GLU A 198 -3.46 -11.29 -22.48
C GLU A 198 -2.80 -10.33 -23.50
N MET A 199 -3.08 -9.03 -23.41
CA MET A 199 -2.41 -8.03 -24.25
C MET A 199 -0.90 -7.97 -23.98
N ALA A 200 -0.47 -8.06 -22.73
CA ALA A 200 0.95 -8.11 -22.36
C ALA A 200 1.61 -9.36 -22.94
N ARG A 201 0.96 -10.53 -22.85
CA ARG A 201 1.45 -11.78 -23.42
C ARG A 201 1.66 -11.69 -24.95
N LYS A 202 0.71 -11.10 -25.67
CA LYS A 202 0.84 -10.87 -27.12
C LYS A 202 2.05 -9.98 -27.45
N ARG A 203 2.19 -8.85 -26.77
CA ARG A 203 3.33 -7.93 -26.98
C ARG A 203 4.68 -8.58 -26.69
N ILE A 204 4.74 -9.41 -25.64
CA ILE A 204 5.96 -10.17 -25.29
C ILE A 204 6.29 -11.16 -26.42
N ALA A 205 5.29 -11.88 -26.94
CA ALA A 205 5.48 -12.82 -28.04
C ALA A 205 5.96 -12.12 -29.34
N GLU A 206 5.40 -10.96 -29.65
CA GLU A 206 5.77 -10.15 -30.84
C GLU A 206 7.18 -9.56 -30.74
N ARG A 207 7.65 -9.22 -29.52
CA ARG A 207 8.99 -8.66 -29.29
C ARG A 207 10.11 -9.69 -29.50
N GLY A 208 9.82 -11.01 -29.40
CA GLY A 208 10.80 -12.07 -29.45
C GLY A 208 11.47 -12.39 -28.11
N HIS A 209 12.37 -13.40 -28.11
CA HIS A 209 12.85 -14.03 -26.87
C HIS A 209 14.22 -13.54 -26.36
N ASP A 210 14.88 -12.63 -27.05
CA ASP A 210 16.27 -12.19 -26.75
C ASP A 210 16.39 -11.12 -25.64
N VAL A 211 15.50 -11.11 -24.65
CA VAL A 211 15.61 -10.20 -23.52
C VAL A 211 16.35 -10.87 -22.37
N PRO A 212 17.45 -10.28 -21.88
CA PRO A 212 18.16 -10.80 -20.72
C PRO A 212 17.22 -10.96 -19.52
N GLU A 213 17.40 -12.01 -18.73
CA GLU A 213 16.53 -12.29 -17.57
C GLU A 213 16.43 -11.14 -16.58
N GLU A 214 17.49 -10.35 -16.48
CA GLU A 214 17.54 -9.18 -15.59
C GLU A 214 16.68 -8.01 -16.07
N ASP A 215 16.44 -7.90 -17.38
CA ASP A 215 15.67 -6.82 -18.00
C ASP A 215 14.19 -7.18 -18.22
N LYS A 216 13.82 -8.45 -17.96
CA LYS A 216 12.43 -8.86 -18.04
C LYS A 216 11.58 -8.16 -16.98
N SER A 217 10.42 -7.70 -17.40
CA SER A 217 9.41 -7.11 -16.51
C SER A 217 8.89 -8.12 -15.49
N ILE A 218 8.24 -7.62 -14.44
CA ILE A 218 7.57 -8.46 -13.43
C ILE A 218 6.54 -9.37 -14.10
N ILE A 219 5.75 -8.84 -15.04
CA ILE A 219 4.74 -9.62 -15.76
C ILE A 219 5.36 -10.74 -16.59
N GLU A 220 6.47 -10.49 -17.28
CA GLU A 220 7.18 -11.56 -18.01
C GLU A 220 7.63 -12.69 -17.10
N LYS A 221 8.16 -12.34 -15.93
CA LYS A 221 8.60 -13.34 -14.92
C LYS A 221 7.43 -14.11 -14.31
N LEU A 222 6.30 -13.44 -14.08
CA LEU A 222 5.11 -14.09 -13.55
C LEU A 222 4.44 -14.98 -14.59
N LEU A 223 4.36 -14.56 -15.86
CA LEU A 223 3.86 -15.37 -16.97
C LEU A 223 4.73 -16.62 -17.24
N ALA A 224 6.03 -16.51 -16.99
CA ALA A 224 6.94 -17.68 -17.07
C ALA A 224 6.67 -18.72 -15.97
N ILE A 225 5.99 -18.35 -14.87
CA ILE A 225 5.57 -19.30 -13.83
C ILE A 225 4.24 -19.96 -14.24
N ASP A 226 3.19 -19.16 -14.42
CA ASP A 226 1.84 -19.58 -14.82
C ASP A 226 1.01 -18.31 -15.11
N GLU A 227 0.18 -18.35 -16.16
CA GLU A 227 -0.70 -17.22 -16.55
C GLU A 227 -1.68 -16.83 -15.42
N ARG A 228 -2.22 -17.83 -14.70
CA ARG A 228 -3.11 -17.58 -13.54
C ARG A 228 -2.38 -16.90 -12.40
N VAL A 229 -1.11 -17.21 -12.17
CA VAL A 229 -0.25 -16.52 -11.19
C VAL A 229 -0.04 -15.07 -11.61
N ALA A 230 0.19 -14.79 -12.89
CA ALA A 230 0.34 -13.43 -13.41
C ALA A 230 -0.95 -12.61 -13.22
N ILE A 231 -2.11 -13.15 -13.61
CA ILE A 231 -3.41 -12.49 -13.45
C ILE A 231 -3.73 -12.28 -11.95
N MET A 232 -3.47 -13.28 -11.10
CA MET A 232 -3.68 -13.17 -9.66
C MET A 232 -2.83 -12.05 -9.06
N MET A 233 -1.53 -12.01 -9.39
CA MET A 233 -0.63 -10.98 -8.88
C MET A 233 -1.00 -9.60 -9.40
N ALA A 234 -1.41 -9.46 -10.66
CA ALA A 234 -1.91 -8.20 -11.21
C ALA A 234 -3.10 -7.67 -10.41
N ASN A 235 -4.09 -8.53 -10.11
CA ASN A 235 -5.25 -8.16 -9.30
C ASN A 235 -4.85 -7.74 -7.87
N GLU A 236 -3.93 -8.47 -7.24
CA GLU A 236 -3.48 -8.14 -5.89
C GLU A 236 -2.63 -6.86 -5.83
N MET A 237 -1.82 -6.61 -6.86
CA MET A 237 -1.06 -5.36 -6.97
C MET A 237 -1.97 -4.15 -7.16
N LEU A 238 -2.98 -4.25 -8.04
CA LEU A 238 -3.99 -3.19 -8.21
C LEU A 238 -4.77 -2.93 -6.92
N LEU A 239 -5.20 -4.00 -6.22
CA LEU A 239 -5.90 -3.85 -4.93
C LEU A 239 -5.05 -3.14 -3.88
N ALA A 240 -3.78 -3.52 -3.77
CA ALA A 240 -2.91 -3.07 -2.70
C ALA A 240 -2.17 -1.76 -3.02
N GLY A 241 -1.88 -1.47 -4.29
CA GLY A 241 -0.96 -0.41 -4.71
C GLY A 241 -1.62 0.96 -4.86
N ILE A 242 -2.92 1.04 -5.14
CA ILE A 242 -3.58 2.32 -5.46
C ILE A 242 -3.72 3.19 -4.21
N ASP A 243 -4.55 2.77 -3.27
CA ASP A 243 -4.95 3.61 -2.13
C ASP A 243 -3.82 3.76 -1.10
N THR A 244 -2.97 2.75 -0.93
CA THR A 244 -1.86 2.77 0.04
C THR A 244 -0.78 3.78 -0.34
N VAL A 245 -0.42 3.83 -1.61
CA VAL A 245 0.57 4.79 -2.13
C VAL A 245 -0.01 6.20 -2.13
N ALA A 246 -1.25 6.38 -2.59
CA ALA A 246 -1.95 7.66 -2.56
C ALA A 246 -2.08 8.23 -1.14
N PHE A 247 -2.43 7.40 -0.15
CA PHE A 247 -2.46 7.80 1.26
C PHE A 247 -1.09 8.27 1.75
N THR A 248 -0.03 7.51 1.43
CA THR A 248 1.34 7.84 1.88
C THR A 248 1.84 9.14 1.26
N VAL A 249 1.59 9.37 -0.04
CA VAL A 249 1.94 10.64 -0.72
C VAL A 249 1.16 11.81 -0.12
N THR A 250 -0.15 11.66 0.09
CA THR A 250 -0.98 12.69 0.74
C THR A 250 -0.46 13.04 2.13
N SER A 251 -0.12 12.01 2.93
CA SER A 251 0.44 12.18 4.28
C SER A 251 1.75 12.94 4.26
N LEU A 252 2.67 12.56 3.36
CA LEU A 252 3.98 13.20 3.23
C LEU A 252 3.87 14.64 2.74
N LEU A 253 3.03 14.90 1.73
CA LEU A 253 2.76 16.26 1.26
C LEU A 253 2.16 17.13 2.35
N TYR A 254 1.21 16.60 3.13
CA TYR A 254 0.62 17.35 4.24
C TYR A 254 1.67 17.75 5.29
N HIS A 255 2.49 16.78 5.74
CA HIS A 255 3.56 17.09 6.69
C HIS A 255 4.55 18.12 6.16
N LEU A 256 4.92 18.07 4.88
CA LEU A 256 5.80 19.05 4.26
C LEU A 256 5.10 20.40 4.07
N ALA A 257 3.81 20.42 3.79
CA ALA A 257 3.03 21.66 3.60
C ALA A 257 2.88 22.48 4.88
N ILE A 258 2.77 21.80 6.03
CA ILE A 258 2.67 22.47 7.35
C ILE A 258 4.04 22.70 8.03
N ASN A 259 5.14 22.24 7.43
CA ASN A 259 6.51 22.41 7.88
C ASN A 259 7.39 22.97 6.73
N PRO A 260 7.24 24.26 6.38
CA PRO A 260 7.87 24.82 5.18
C PRO A 260 9.39 24.78 5.21
N GLU A 261 10.02 24.85 6.38
CA GLU A 261 11.46 24.70 6.56
C GLU A 261 11.95 23.28 6.21
N LYS A 262 11.16 22.24 6.50
CA LYS A 262 11.47 20.87 6.13
C LYS A 262 11.29 20.65 4.62
N GLN A 263 10.25 21.27 4.06
CA GLN A 263 10.02 21.23 2.61
C GLN A 263 11.17 21.89 1.86
N GLU A 264 11.65 23.04 2.33
CA GLU A 264 12.77 23.74 1.69
C GLU A 264 14.08 22.97 1.81
N LYS A 265 14.37 22.38 2.97
CA LYS A 265 15.51 21.49 3.17
C LYS A 265 15.47 20.30 2.21
N LEU A 266 14.26 19.71 2.02
CA LEU A 266 14.08 18.64 1.04
C LEU A 266 14.34 19.11 -0.39
N ARG A 267 13.85 20.31 -0.77
CA ARG A 267 14.08 20.90 -2.11
C ARG A 267 15.56 21.11 -2.37
N GLN A 268 16.31 21.61 -1.39
CA GLN A 268 17.75 21.78 -1.50
C GLN A 268 18.46 20.43 -1.71
N GLU A 269 18.06 19.38 -1.00
CA GLU A 269 18.59 18.03 -1.25
C GLU A 269 18.27 17.53 -2.67
N ILE A 270 17.03 17.76 -3.14
CA ILE A 270 16.59 17.33 -4.47
C ILE A 270 17.42 18.01 -5.57
N ARG A 271 17.71 19.30 -5.41
CA ARG A 271 18.51 20.11 -6.36
C ARG A 271 20.02 19.95 -6.22
N SER A 272 20.46 19.30 -5.15
CA SER A 272 21.87 18.98 -4.94
C SER A 272 22.33 17.75 -5.75
N ASP A 273 23.64 17.60 -5.91
CA ASP A 273 24.28 16.45 -6.53
C ASP A 273 24.30 15.20 -5.61
N ASP A 274 23.71 15.26 -4.41
CA ASP A 274 23.66 14.11 -3.51
C ASP A 274 22.78 13.01 -4.09
N LEU A 275 23.41 11.94 -4.56
CA LEU A 275 22.73 10.76 -5.12
C LEU A 275 21.95 9.94 -4.08
N HIS A 276 22.26 10.10 -2.78
CA HIS A 276 21.70 9.25 -1.74
C HIS A 276 20.27 9.64 -1.32
N LYS A 277 19.88 10.93 -1.50
CA LYS A 277 18.54 11.46 -1.16
C LYS A 277 18.06 10.99 0.23
N ARG A 278 18.93 11.15 1.23
CA ARG A 278 18.72 10.64 2.59
C ARG A 278 17.57 11.34 3.30
N TYR A 279 17.43 12.65 3.07
CA TYR A 279 16.41 13.44 3.74
C TYR A 279 15.01 13.11 3.24
N LEU A 280 14.82 12.88 1.92
CA LEU A 280 13.55 12.40 1.38
C LEU A 280 13.11 11.08 2.05
N ARG A 281 14.03 10.13 2.17
CA ARG A 281 13.75 8.85 2.85
C ARG A 281 13.47 9.02 4.33
N ALA A 282 14.13 9.97 4.99
CA ALA A 282 13.86 10.31 6.38
C ALA A 282 12.45 10.90 6.53
N CYS A 283 12.04 11.82 5.64
CA CYS A 283 10.68 12.37 5.59
C CYS A 283 9.62 11.27 5.40
N LEU A 284 9.86 10.34 4.47
CA LEU A 284 8.95 9.23 4.22
C LEU A 284 8.80 8.31 5.45
N LYS A 285 9.92 7.94 6.09
CA LYS A 285 9.90 7.11 7.29
C LYS A 285 9.19 7.80 8.46
N GLU A 286 9.41 9.11 8.65
CA GLU A 286 8.75 9.87 9.71
C GLU A 286 7.25 9.99 9.45
N THR A 287 6.84 10.22 8.21
CA THR A 287 5.43 10.19 7.82
C THR A 287 4.78 8.87 8.17
N GLN A 288 5.42 7.75 7.80
CA GLN A 288 4.93 6.40 8.07
C GLN A 288 4.95 6.03 9.56
N ARG A 289 5.80 6.66 10.37
CA ARG A 289 5.80 6.52 11.82
C ARG A 289 4.59 7.22 12.46
N ILE A 290 4.28 8.44 12.01
CA ILE A 290 3.17 9.23 12.56
C ILE A 290 1.83 8.62 12.14
N TRP A 291 1.68 8.36 10.84
CA TRP A 291 0.47 7.82 10.23
C TRP A 291 0.76 6.57 9.42
N HIS A 292 0.45 5.43 9.99
CA HIS A 292 0.53 4.17 9.27
C HIS A 292 -0.60 4.06 8.24
N VAL A 293 -0.34 3.42 7.11
CA VAL A 293 -1.41 3.06 6.15
C VAL A 293 -2.37 2.06 6.81
N ILE A 294 -1.82 1.05 7.46
CA ILE A 294 -2.55 0.07 8.27
C ILE A 294 -2.15 0.30 9.73
N PRO A 295 -3.08 0.73 10.61
CA PRO A 295 -2.74 1.17 11.96
C PRO A 295 -2.22 0.05 12.88
N SER A 296 -2.49 -1.20 12.54
CA SER A 296 -2.09 -2.37 13.34
C SER A 296 -1.72 -3.56 12.47
N ASN A 297 -0.84 -4.41 12.97
CA ASN A 297 -0.54 -5.71 12.38
C ASN A 297 -1.31 -6.81 13.11
N LEU A 298 -1.78 -7.83 12.37
CA LEU A 298 -2.54 -8.94 12.90
C LEU A 298 -1.88 -10.27 12.53
N ARG A 299 -1.84 -11.19 13.50
CA ARG A 299 -1.52 -12.60 13.32
C ARG A 299 -2.52 -13.45 14.08
N ARG A 300 -2.93 -14.58 13.50
CA ARG A 300 -3.68 -15.60 14.24
C ARG A 300 -2.71 -16.59 14.83
N SER A 301 -2.85 -16.88 16.13
CA SER A 301 -2.06 -17.91 16.77
C SER A 301 -2.43 -19.29 16.21
N ASP A 302 -1.41 -20.08 15.87
CA ASP A 302 -1.53 -21.50 15.48
C ASP A 302 -1.15 -22.45 16.63
N ARG A 303 -0.74 -21.89 17.79
CA ARG A 303 -0.27 -22.61 18.97
C ARG A 303 -0.55 -21.86 20.26
N ASP A 304 -0.28 -22.49 21.38
CA ASP A 304 -0.35 -21.86 22.70
C ASP A 304 0.80 -20.88 22.92
N HIS A 305 0.48 -19.73 23.53
CA HIS A 305 1.46 -18.78 24.05
C HIS A 305 1.14 -18.44 25.49
N VAL A 306 2.18 -18.18 26.29
CA VAL A 306 2.04 -17.58 27.61
C VAL A 306 2.74 -16.21 27.56
N VAL A 307 1.96 -15.15 27.72
CA VAL A 307 2.44 -13.78 27.69
C VAL A 307 2.07 -13.13 29.04
N ARG A 308 3.06 -12.73 29.81
CA ARG A 308 2.86 -12.13 31.16
C ARG A 308 1.94 -12.95 32.09
N GLY A 309 2.02 -14.28 31.98
CA GLY A 309 1.18 -15.19 32.76
C GLY A 309 -0.22 -15.44 32.19
N TYR A 310 -0.60 -14.77 31.10
CA TYR A 310 -1.85 -15.04 30.41
C TYR A 310 -1.68 -16.05 29.29
N HIS A 311 -2.59 -17.03 29.25
CA HIS A 311 -2.62 -18.04 28.19
C HIS A 311 -3.38 -17.53 26.95
N ILE A 312 -2.76 -17.59 25.79
CA ILE A 312 -3.33 -17.27 24.47
C ILE A 312 -3.38 -18.57 23.68
N PRO A 313 -4.54 -19.20 23.54
CA PRO A 313 -4.68 -20.46 22.81
C PRO A 313 -4.60 -20.29 21.29
N PRO A 314 -4.44 -21.40 20.53
CA PRO A 314 -4.60 -21.40 19.08
C PRO A 314 -5.95 -20.80 18.64
N GLY A 315 -5.97 -20.15 17.47
CA GLY A 315 -7.18 -19.54 16.91
C GLY A 315 -7.47 -18.12 17.40
N VAL A 316 -6.72 -17.60 18.37
CA VAL A 316 -6.83 -16.21 18.83
C VAL A 316 -6.09 -15.27 17.88
N ASP A 317 -6.73 -14.15 17.53
CA ASP A 317 -6.11 -13.08 16.74
C ASP A 317 -5.29 -12.16 17.65
N VAL A 318 -3.98 -12.10 17.42
CA VAL A 318 -3.04 -11.26 18.17
C VAL A 318 -2.74 -10.01 17.34
N ILE A 319 -2.98 -8.85 17.93
CA ILE A 319 -2.88 -7.54 17.27
C ILE A 319 -1.74 -6.74 17.91
N ALA A 320 -0.87 -6.20 17.07
CA ALA A 320 0.13 -5.19 17.43
C ALA A 320 -0.35 -3.81 16.95
N PRO A 321 -0.70 -2.87 17.85
CA PRO A 321 -1.24 -1.56 17.49
C PRO A 321 -0.10 -0.57 17.17
N ASN A 322 0.64 -0.81 16.08
CA ASN A 322 1.90 -0.13 15.78
C ASN A 322 1.77 1.39 15.63
N GLU A 323 0.67 1.91 15.03
CA GLU A 323 0.45 3.36 14.94
C GLU A 323 0.28 3.98 16.33
N TYR A 324 -0.43 3.31 17.23
CA TYR A 324 -0.55 3.77 18.61
C TYR A 324 0.80 3.78 19.31
N LEU A 325 1.55 2.68 19.25
CA LEU A 325 2.85 2.55 19.89
C LEU A 325 3.87 3.58 19.37
N SER A 326 3.93 3.77 18.06
CA SER A 326 4.86 4.73 17.43
C SER A 326 4.55 6.20 17.77
N ASN A 327 3.36 6.46 18.32
CA ASN A 327 2.92 7.78 18.75
C ASN A 327 2.99 7.99 20.29
N LEU A 328 3.67 7.10 21.01
CA LEU A 328 3.92 7.25 22.46
C LEU A 328 5.28 7.93 22.71
N GLU A 329 5.29 8.90 23.65
CA GLU A 329 6.49 9.58 24.11
C GLU A 329 7.58 8.61 24.62
N LYS A 330 7.15 7.49 25.23
CA LYS A 330 8.01 6.42 25.72
C LYS A 330 8.98 5.88 24.66
N TYR A 331 8.54 5.83 23.39
CA TYR A 331 9.33 5.25 22.30
C TYR A 331 9.91 6.30 21.35
N TYR A 332 9.20 7.40 21.14
CA TYR A 332 9.63 8.49 20.28
C TYR A 332 9.41 9.85 20.98
N PRO A 333 10.45 10.51 21.48
CA PRO A 333 10.32 11.85 22.06
C PRO A 333 9.65 12.80 21.08
N ARG A 334 8.72 13.64 21.54
CA ARG A 334 7.90 14.53 20.69
C ARG A 334 7.19 13.80 19.56
N PRO A 335 6.35 12.77 19.85
CA PRO A 335 5.89 11.81 18.84
C PRO A 335 4.90 12.43 17.85
N LYS A 336 4.26 13.56 18.19
CA LYS A 336 3.30 14.25 17.32
C LYS A 336 3.96 15.22 16.34
N GLU A 337 5.22 15.55 16.53
CA GLU A 337 5.97 16.44 15.66
C GLU A 337 6.56 15.66 14.47
N PHE A 338 6.59 16.32 13.31
CA PHE A 338 7.25 15.79 12.12
C PHE A 338 8.75 16.09 12.16
N ILE A 339 9.56 15.12 12.59
CA ILE A 339 11.01 15.27 12.79
C ILE A 339 11.76 14.21 11.95
N PRO A 340 11.95 14.43 10.64
CA PRO A 340 12.72 13.53 9.78
C PRO A 340 14.15 13.27 10.27
N GLU A 341 14.70 14.23 11.01
CA GLU A 341 16.06 14.18 11.56
C GLU A 341 16.30 12.97 12.47
N ARG A 342 15.27 12.38 13.09
CA ARG A 342 15.38 11.12 13.86
C ARG A 342 16.07 10.00 13.09
N TRP A 343 15.76 9.94 11.80
CA TRP A 343 16.25 8.89 10.89
C TRP A 343 17.66 9.14 10.36
N LEU A 344 18.22 10.31 10.67
CA LEU A 344 19.56 10.74 10.30
C LEU A 344 20.45 10.96 11.52
N ALA A 345 19.86 10.98 12.71
CA ALA A 345 20.55 11.24 13.98
C ALA A 345 21.56 10.13 14.32
N ASP A 346 22.61 10.50 15.04
CA ASP A 346 23.58 9.56 15.58
C ASP A 346 23.01 8.80 16.77
N LYS A 347 23.60 7.64 17.08
CA LYS A 347 23.13 6.75 18.15
C LYS A 347 23.12 7.39 19.55
N THR A 348 23.89 8.46 19.76
CA THR A 348 23.95 9.21 21.02
C THR A 348 22.86 10.29 21.14
N ASP A 349 22.17 10.60 20.05
CA ASP A 349 21.11 11.59 20.04
C ASP A 349 19.83 11.00 20.71
N PRO A 350 19.19 11.72 21.65
CA PRO A 350 17.94 11.28 22.25
C PRO A 350 16.82 11.04 21.23
N LEU A 351 16.87 11.71 20.07
CA LEU A 351 15.90 11.55 18.99
C LEU A 351 16.21 10.34 18.08
N TYR A 352 17.34 9.68 18.24
CA TYR A 352 17.72 8.57 17.36
C TYR A 352 16.63 7.51 17.29
N TYR A 353 16.13 7.23 16.08
CA TYR A 353 15.03 6.29 15.85
C TYR A 353 15.28 4.89 16.41
N GLY A 354 16.53 4.46 16.47
CA GLY A 354 16.93 3.14 16.97
C GLY A 354 16.88 2.98 18.48
N ASN A 355 16.54 4.04 19.24
CA ASN A 355 16.24 3.94 20.66
C ASN A 355 14.89 3.25 20.92
N ALA A 356 13.99 3.28 19.94
CA ALA A 356 12.73 2.55 19.99
C ALA A 356 12.92 1.07 19.63
N HIS A 357 12.18 0.19 20.30
CA HIS A 357 12.18 -1.23 19.95
C HIS A 357 11.68 -1.46 18.52
N PRO A 358 12.29 -2.36 17.72
CA PRO A 358 11.92 -2.58 16.31
C PRO A 358 10.46 -2.91 16.08
N MET A 359 9.76 -3.54 17.04
CA MET A 359 8.34 -3.89 16.93
C MET A 359 7.39 -2.71 17.12
N VAL A 360 7.88 -1.51 17.46
CA VAL A 360 7.04 -0.33 17.67
C VAL A 360 6.52 0.21 16.33
N THR A 361 7.39 0.29 15.30
CA THR A 361 7.05 0.90 14.01
C THR A 361 7.22 -0.11 12.89
N LEU A 362 6.11 -0.66 12.38
CA LEU A 362 6.08 -1.70 11.35
C LEU A 362 5.18 -1.31 10.17
N PRO A 363 5.50 -0.22 9.42
CA PRO A 363 4.61 0.29 8.36
C PRO A 363 4.42 -0.68 7.19
N PHE A 364 5.37 -1.58 6.97
CA PHE A 364 5.29 -2.64 5.96
C PHE A 364 5.08 -4.04 6.56
N GLY A 365 4.71 -4.12 7.83
CA GLY A 365 4.54 -5.38 8.55
C GLY A 365 5.86 -6.04 8.96
N PHE A 366 5.78 -7.29 9.40
CA PHE A 366 6.89 -8.04 9.99
C PHE A 366 7.11 -9.40 9.30
N GLY A 367 8.37 -9.82 9.24
CA GLY A 367 8.80 -11.15 8.85
C GLY A 367 8.47 -11.52 7.41
N ILE A 368 8.23 -12.81 7.14
CA ILE A 368 7.96 -13.32 5.79
C ILE A 368 6.64 -12.81 5.20
N ARG A 369 5.69 -12.35 6.03
CA ARG A 369 4.44 -11.68 5.62
C ARG A 369 4.58 -10.17 5.41
N SER A 370 5.78 -9.62 5.50
CA SER A 370 6.01 -8.20 5.17
C SER A 370 5.59 -7.87 3.74
N CYS A 371 5.31 -6.59 3.49
CA CYS A 371 4.82 -6.13 2.19
C CYS A 371 5.77 -6.51 1.05
N ILE A 372 5.26 -7.24 0.07
CA ILE A 372 6.02 -7.65 -1.11
C ILE A 372 6.29 -6.47 -2.06
N GLY A 373 5.38 -5.49 -2.10
CA GLY A 373 5.47 -4.30 -2.95
C GLY A 373 6.29 -3.15 -2.35
N ARG A 374 6.90 -3.32 -1.16
CA ARG A 374 7.57 -2.23 -0.44
C ARG A 374 8.54 -1.44 -1.32
N ARG A 375 9.41 -2.12 -2.05
CA ARG A 375 10.46 -1.48 -2.86
C ARG A 375 9.89 -0.67 -4.03
N ILE A 376 8.82 -1.18 -4.63
CA ILE A 376 8.13 -0.49 -5.73
C ILE A 376 7.42 0.74 -5.18
N ALA A 377 6.68 0.60 -4.07
CA ALA A 377 5.99 1.70 -3.43
C ALA A 377 6.95 2.82 -2.99
N GLU A 378 8.08 2.46 -2.34
CA GLU A 378 9.11 3.43 -1.96
C GLU A 378 9.70 4.14 -3.19
N LEU A 379 9.96 3.42 -4.30
CA LEU A 379 10.46 4.02 -5.54
C LEU A 379 9.44 4.99 -6.18
N GLU A 380 8.19 4.57 -6.33
CA GLU A 380 7.12 5.39 -6.89
C GLU A 380 6.96 6.71 -6.12
N ILE A 381 6.92 6.60 -4.78
CA ILE A 381 6.80 7.76 -3.89
C ILE A 381 8.03 8.68 -4.00
N GLU A 382 9.25 8.11 -3.96
CA GLU A 382 10.49 8.89 -4.08
C GLU A 382 10.55 9.65 -5.41
N ILE A 383 10.18 9.02 -6.52
CA ILE A 383 10.17 9.63 -7.85
C ILE A 383 9.15 10.78 -7.91
N LEU A 384 7.91 10.54 -7.50
CA LEU A 384 6.88 11.56 -7.54
C LEU A 384 7.21 12.74 -6.63
N MET A 385 7.62 12.46 -5.39
CA MET A 385 7.95 13.52 -4.43
C MET A 385 9.11 14.40 -4.87
N LYS A 386 10.13 13.84 -5.52
CA LYS A 386 11.22 14.63 -6.12
C LYS A 386 10.66 15.63 -7.12
N LYS A 387 9.84 15.19 -8.06
CA LYS A 387 9.28 16.06 -9.11
C LYS A 387 8.30 17.09 -8.53
N LEU A 388 7.44 16.69 -7.58
CA LEU A 388 6.47 17.60 -6.97
C LEU A 388 7.15 18.70 -6.15
N ILE A 389 8.14 18.37 -5.31
CA ILE A 389 8.81 19.35 -4.44
C ILE A 389 9.81 20.22 -5.20
N ASP A 390 10.40 19.72 -6.28
CA ASP A 390 11.21 20.54 -7.17
C ASP A 390 10.36 21.60 -7.90
N GLU A 391 9.21 21.20 -8.42
CA GLU A 391 8.33 22.06 -9.22
C GLU A 391 7.46 23.00 -8.38
N PHE A 392 6.98 22.53 -7.22
CA PHE A 392 5.99 23.26 -6.44
C PHE A 392 6.44 23.56 -5.01
N LYS A 393 6.08 24.76 -4.55
CA LYS A 393 5.91 25.05 -3.13
C LYS A 393 4.48 24.66 -2.75
N VAL A 394 4.37 23.70 -1.84
CA VAL A 394 3.08 23.17 -1.39
C VAL A 394 2.76 23.73 -0.01
N THR A 395 1.56 24.27 0.16
CA THR A 395 1.04 24.73 1.45
C THR A 395 -0.32 24.08 1.74
N TRP A 396 -0.71 24.10 3.00
CA TRP A 396 -2.02 23.62 3.43
C TRP A 396 -2.84 24.79 3.94
N GLU A 397 -4.05 24.98 3.41
CA GLU A 397 -4.94 26.08 3.79
C GLU A 397 -6.23 25.51 4.40
N GLY A 398 -6.44 25.79 5.68
CA GLY A 398 -7.63 25.35 6.40
C GLY A 398 -7.32 24.61 7.70
N PRO A 399 -8.33 23.95 8.29
CA PRO A 399 -8.15 23.21 9.53
C PRO A 399 -7.21 22.02 9.32
N PRO A 400 -6.58 21.48 10.39
CA PRO A 400 -5.77 20.28 10.29
C PRO A 400 -6.52 19.14 9.61
N ILE A 401 -5.81 18.39 8.74
CA ILE A 401 -6.39 17.23 8.08
C ILE A 401 -6.81 16.18 9.11
N LYS A 402 -7.98 15.59 8.91
CA LYS A 402 -8.51 14.59 9.84
C LYS A 402 -8.27 13.18 9.30
N LEU A 403 -7.64 12.35 10.14
CA LEU A 403 -7.46 10.93 9.88
C LEU A 403 -8.76 10.18 10.18
N VAL A 404 -9.16 9.29 9.27
CA VAL A 404 -10.30 8.40 9.40
C VAL A 404 -9.82 6.95 9.41
N ASN A 405 -10.00 6.29 10.54
CA ASN A 405 -9.60 4.89 10.71
C ASN A 405 -10.70 3.95 10.23
N LYS A 406 -10.37 3.11 9.26
CA LYS A 406 -11.19 2.02 8.73
C LYS A 406 -10.34 0.75 8.64
N LEU A 407 -10.54 -0.07 7.61
CA LEU A 407 -9.65 -1.19 7.31
C LEU A 407 -8.21 -0.70 7.05
N MET A 408 -8.08 0.42 6.37
CA MET A 408 -6.87 1.22 6.29
C MET A 408 -7.19 2.68 6.61
N ASN A 409 -6.19 3.41 7.00
CA ASN A 409 -6.32 4.85 7.26
C ASN A 409 -6.61 5.61 5.95
N SER A 410 -7.41 6.65 6.08
CA SER A 410 -7.74 7.59 5.02
C SER A 410 -7.93 8.98 5.60
N PHE A 411 -8.04 9.99 4.76
CA PHE A 411 -8.30 11.34 5.22
C PHE A 411 -9.73 11.80 4.89
N GLU A 412 -10.28 12.63 5.77
CA GLU A 412 -11.53 13.33 5.52
C GLU A 412 -11.29 14.44 4.48
N LYS A 413 -12.26 14.60 3.58
CA LYS A 413 -12.22 15.67 2.56
C LYS A 413 -12.82 16.95 3.15
N PRO A 414 -12.46 18.14 2.60
CA PRO A 414 -11.64 18.38 1.41
C PRO A 414 -10.13 18.36 1.68
N TYR A 415 -9.31 18.15 0.64
CA TYR A 415 -7.86 18.26 0.70
C TYR A 415 -7.43 19.67 0.27
N ASN A 416 -7.08 20.50 1.23
CA ASN A 416 -6.82 21.93 1.04
C ASN A 416 -5.36 22.24 0.68
N PHE A 417 -4.81 21.50 -0.28
CA PHE A 417 -3.49 21.77 -0.81
C PHE A 417 -3.50 22.95 -1.78
N ARG A 418 -2.50 23.81 -1.65
CA ARG A 418 -2.17 24.85 -2.60
C ARG A 418 -0.79 24.59 -3.21
N PHE A 419 -0.70 24.66 -4.53
CA PHE A 419 0.52 24.41 -5.29
C PHE A 419 0.94 25.69 -6.02
N GLU A 420 2.01 26.33 -5.56
CA GLU A 420 2.65 27.45 -6.22
C GLU A 420 3.92 26.97 -6.92
N THR A 421 4.23 27.50 -8.10
CA THR A 421 5.50 27.17 -8.76
C THR A 421 6.66 27.58 -7.86
N ALA A 422 7.56 26.67 -7.57
CA ALA A 422 8.74 26.95 -6.77
C ALA A 422 9.73 27.80 -7.61
N LYS A 423 10.29 28.83 -6.96
CA LYS A 423 11.30 29.70 -7.58
C LYS A 423 12.68 29.03 -7.58
#